data_c4885efd4dfb0ceceb93ffe110614d29
#
_entry.id   c4885efd4dfb0ceceb93ffe110614d29
#
_cell.length_a   1.000
_cell.length_b   1.000
_cell.length_c   1.000
_cell.angle_alpha   90.00
_cell.angle_beta   90.00
_cell.angle_gamma   90.00
#
_symmetry.space_group_name_H-M   'P 1'
#
loop_
_entity.id
_entity.type
_entity.pdbx_description
1 polymer ?
#
loop_
_entity_poly.entity_id
_entity_poly.type
_entity_poly.pdbx_seq_one_letter_code
_entity_poly.pdbx_strand_id
1 'polypeptide(L)'
;MLNNFLSKNKKRITGIIQVGANLGQETEVFLENDIQHIHLFEPLQEVFLRLENKFLEQKNIYLYNFALGNKNTEMVMNVSSTNNSSSSSLLDPDLHTKLFPEVEFDKKEKVIVKKLINFNITDSNFLLLDTQGFELEVLKGLGINIKYIDFIFSEIAREHVFKDGVLVSQLDQFLKNEGFVRYKTSWASNKPTGDAIYVRTKNKNLFYMLFISAKANFTNTKIFYFFNFFKKPKKIIYLIKKNVKKYL
;
A
#
# COMPACT_ATOMS: atom_id res chain seq x y z
N MET A 1 -6.90 -9.48 4.84
CA MET A 1 -5.93 -9.76 3.75
C MET A 1 -4.50 -9.72 4.27
N LEU A 2 -4.14 -8.65 4.97
CA LEU A 2 -2.79 -8.39 5.51
C LEU A 2 -2.28 -9.53 6.41
N ASN A 3 -2.95 -9.88 7.49
CA ASN A 3 -2.52 -10.93 8.43
C ASN A 3 -2.21 -12.27 7.73
N ASN A 4 -3.09 -12.72 6.83
CA ASN A 4 -2.85 -13.96 6.06
C ASN A 4 -1.62 -13.88 5.15
N PHE A 5 -1.27 -12.69 4.65
CA PHE A 5 -0.06 -12.50 3.85
C PHE A 5 1.19 -12.50 4.73
N LEU A 6 1.17 -11.78 5.85
CA LEU A 6 2.29 -11.71 6.79
C LEU A 6 2.64 -13.11 7.33
N SER A 7 1.67 -13.84 7.86
CA SER A 7 1.88 -15.18 8.42
C SER A 7 2.49 -16.17 7.41
N LYS A 8 2.06 -16.11 6.14
CA LYS A 8 2.61 -16.97 5.07
C LYS A 8 4.01 -16.57 4.60
N ASN A 9 4.40 -15.32 4.79
CA ASN A 9 5.68 -14.77 4.33
C ASN A 9 6.60 -14.36 5.48
N LYS A 10 6.28 -14.68 6.73
CA LYS A 10 7.00 -14.28 7.94
C LYS A 10 8.52 -14.43 7.82
N LYS A 11 9.02 -15.57 7.31
CA LYS A 11 10.45 -15.84 7.13
C LYS A 11 11.14 -14.96 6.07
N ARG A 12 10.37 -14.23 5.26
CA ARG A 12 10.87 -13.38 4.16
C ARG A 12 10.77 -11.90 4.49
N ILE A 13 9.97 -11.56 5.49
CA ILE A 13 9.77 -10.18 5.94
C ILE A 13 10.78 -9.89 7.03
N THR A 14 11.66 -8.92 6.77
CA THR A 14 12.72 -8.50 7.71
C THR A 14 12.25 -7.42 8.66
N GLY A 15 11.37 -6.54 8.20
CA GLY A 15 10.74 -5.48 8.96
C GLY A 15 9.65 -4.81 8.14
N ILE A 16 8.88 -3.96 8.78
CA ILE A 16 7.73 -3.23 8.19
C ILE A 16 7.93 -1.72 8.37
N ILE A 17 7.59 -0.98 7.33
CA ILE A 17 7.45 0.47 7.33
C ILE A 17 5.97 0.76 7.09
N GLN A 18 5.28 1.37 8.05
CA GLN A 18 3.89 1.81 7.91
C GLN A 18 3.84 3.33 7.79
N VAL A 19 3.20 3.81 6.74
CA VAL A 19 2.97 5.24 6.48
C VAL A 19 1.48 5.52 6.60
N GLY A 20 1.12 6.43 7.52
CA GLY A 20 -0.23 6.62 8.00
C GLY A 20 -0.56 5.58 9.09
N ALA A 21 0.21 5.61 10.19
CA ALA A 21 0.07 4.60 11.24
C ALA A 21 -1.19 4.81 12.11
N ASN A 22 -1.72 6.02 12.14
CA ASN A 22 -2.85 6.41 12.98
C ASN A 22 -2.66 5.89 14.43
N LEU A 23 -3.61 5.18 14.99
CA LEU A 23 -3.53 4.61 16.34
C LEU A 23 -2.89 3.20 16.38
N GLY A 24 -2.24 2.79 15.29
CA GLY A 24 -1.52 1.52 15.21
C GLY A 24 -2.42 0.29 15.20
N GLN A 25 -3.52 0.33 14.46
CA GLN A 25 -4.44 -0.80 14.35
C GLN A 25 -3.78 -2.02 13.69
N GLU A 26 -3.01 -1.79 12.61
CA GLU A 26 -2.26 -2.84 11.91
C GLU A 26 -1.01 -3.28 12.66
N THR A 27 -0.48 -2.42 13.54
CA THR A 27 0.74 -2.70 14.30
C THR A 27 0.58 -3.91 15.22
N GLU A 28 -0.61 -4.15 15.76
CA GLU A 28 -0.90 -5.33 16.56
C GLU A 28 -0.73 -6.61 15.74
N VAL A 29 -1.18 -6.59 14.49
CA VAL A 29 -0.98 -7.71 13.54
C VAL A 29 0.52 -7.94 13.24
N PHE A 30 1.32 -6.87 13.22
CA PHE A 30 2.78 -7.02 13.03
C PHE A 30 3.43 -7.69 14.23
N LEU A 31 3.05 -7.30 15.44
CA LEU A 31 3.54 -7.90 16.68
C LEU A 31 3.12 -9.38 16.80
N GLU A 32 1.89 -9.73 16.48
CA GLU A 32 1.39 -11.12 16.42
C GLU A 32 2.17 -11.99 15.44
N ASN A 33 2.75 -11.40 14.40
CA ASN A 33 3.58 -12.08 13.42
C ASN A 33 5.09 -12.02 13.76
N ASP A 34 5.48 -11.57 14.97
CA ASP A 34 6.85 -11.45 15.48
C ASP A 34 7.77 -10.61 14.55
N ILE A 35 7.26 -9.54 13.97
CA ILE A 35 8.06 -8.64 13.13
C ILE A 35 9.07 -7.90 14.01
N GLN A 36 10.36 -7.95 13.63
CA GLN A 36 11.46 -7.49 14.46
C GLN A 36 11.75 -5.99 14.33
N HIS A 37 11.43 -5.37 13.21
CA HIS A 37 11.65 -3.94 12.96
C HIS A 37 10.36 -3.34 12.43
N ILE A 38 9.79 -2.37 13.15
CA ILE A 38 8.52 -1.74 12.80
C ILE A 38 8.72 -0.23 12.85
N HIS A 39 8.66 0.42 11.68
CA HIS A 39 8.78 1.86 11.55
C HIS A 39 7.40 2.46 11.27
N LEU A 40 6.90 3.31 12.17
CA LEU A 40 5.56 3.91 12.10
C LEU A 40 5.66 5.41 11.88
N PHE A 41 5.04 5.90 10.80
CA PHE A 41 4.98 7.32 10.46
C PHE A 41 3.54 7.82 10.63
N GLU A 42 3.35 8.79 11.53
CA GLU A 42 2.08 9.44 11.81
C GLU A 42 2.28 10.96 11.92
N PRO A 43 1.71 11.77 11.02
CA PRO A 43 1.96 13.21 10.99
C PRO A 43 1.23 14.02 12.06
N LEU A 44 -0.01 13.63 12.45
CA LEU A 44 -0.84 14.41 13.35
C LEU A 44 -0.32 14.29 14.79
N GLN A 45 0.03 15.43 15.41
CA GLN A 45 0.69 15.46 16.72
C GLN A 45 -0.12 14.76 17.80
N GLU A 46 -1.42 15.02 17.87
CA GLU A 46 -2.29 14.39 18.88
C GLU A 46 -2.38 12.88 18.71
N VAL A 47 -2.54 12.42 17.45
CA VAL A 47 -2.60 10.98 17.11
C VAL A 47 -1.26 10.32 17.40
N PHE A 48 -0.15 10.99 17.04
CA PHE A 48 1.20 10.50 17.30
C PHE A 48 1.47 10.30 18.79
N LEU A 49 1.10 11.23 19.66
CA LEU A 49 1.27 11.09 21.11
C LEU A 49 0.47 9.89 21.66
N ARG A 50 -0.73 9.64 21.14
CA ARG A 50 -1.53 8.46 21.52
C ARG A 50 -0.87 7.16 21.03
N LEU A 51 -0.32 7.16 19.81
CA LEU A 51 0.41 6.04 19.24
C LEU A 51 1.69 5.76 20.06
N GLU A 52 2.44 6.79 20.42
CA GLU A 52 3.66 6.70 21.23
C GLU A 52 3.36 6.10 22.61
N ASN A 53 2.34 6.61 23.32
CA ASN A 53 1.91 6.06 24.59
C ASN A 53 1.49 4.59 24.50
N LYS A 54 0.81 4.20 23.42
CA LYS A 54 0.35 2.82 23.22
C LYS A 54 1.52 1.83 23.10
N PHE A 55 2.61 2.23 22.46
CA PHE A 55 3.74 1.35 22.16
C PHE A 55 5.04 1.69 22.90
N LEU A 56 4.93 2.47 23.96
CA LEU A 56 6.09 2.97 24.75
C LEU A 56 7.07 1.87 25.18
N GLU A 57 6.58 0.69 25.51
CA GLU A 57 7.40 -0.45 25.99
C GLU A 57 7.93 -1.35 24.86
N GLN A 58 7.52 -1.11 23.62
CA GLN A 58 7.86 -1.94 22.47
C GLN A 58 9.21 -1.51 21.87
N LYS A 59 10.29 -2.22 22.20
CA LYS A 59 11.66 -1.87 21.78
C LYS A 59 11.94 -2.05 20.28
N ASN A 60 11.09 -2.78 19.57
CA ASN A 60 11.21 -3.05 18.14
C ASN A 60 10.35 -2.11 17.28
N ILE A 61 9.71 -1.09 17.88
CA ILE A 61 8.91 -0.08 17.21
C ILE A 61 9.64 1.26 17.22
N TYR A 62 9.79 1.86 16.04
CA TYR A 62 10.39 3.17 15.81
C TYR A 62 9.30 4.13 15.34
N LEU A 63 9.10 5.22 16.05
CA LEU A 63 8.01 6.16 15.83
C LEU A 63 8.52 7.47 15.24
N TYR A 64 7.81 8.00 14.24
CA TYR A 64 8.20 9.21 13.52
C TYR A 64 6.98 10.14 13.33
N ASN A 65 7.03 11.35 13.90
CA ASN A 65 5.99 12.35 13.74
C ASN A 65 6.18 13.17 12.46
N PHE A 66 6.03 12.52 11.30
CA PHE A 66 6.15 13.12 9.98
C PHE A 66 5.14 12.50 9.01
N ALA A 67 4.61 13.33 8.10
CA ALA A 67 4.06 12.83 6.86
C ALA A 67 5.20 12.45 5.91
N LEU A 68 4.95 11.53 4.99
CA LEU A 68 5.90 11.17 3.95
C LEU A 68 5.40 11.59 2.57
N GLY A 69 6.33 11.98 1.70
CA GLY A 69 6.04 12.40 0.33
C GLY A 69 7.30 12.52 -0.52
N ASN A 70 7.19 13.13 -1.70
CA ASN A 70 8.29 13.26 -2.65
C ASN A 70 9.20 14.49 -2.41
N LYS A 71 8.87 15.34 -1.42
CA LYS A 71 9.62 16.57 -1.08
C LYS A 71 9.72 16.71 0.43
N ASN A 72 10.79 17.38 0.89
CA ASN A 72 10.89 17.87 2.26
C ASN A 72 10.24 19.26 2.31
N THR A 73 9.11 19.40 3.00
CA THR A 73 8.33 20.65 3.04
C THR A 73 7.36 20.62 4.22
N GLU A 74 6.68 21.74 4.47
CA GLU A 74 5.47 21.78 5.26
C GLU A 74 4.25 21.72 4.34
N MET A 75 3.21 21.01 4.76
CA MET A 75 1.92 20.96 4.10
C MET A 75 0.78 21.11 5.12
N VAL A 76 -0.39 21.48 4.65
CA VAL A 76 -1.61 21.52 5.46
C VAL A 76 -2.36 20.21 5.24
N MET A 77 -2.63 19.49 6.31
CA MET A 77 -3.43 18.28 6.32
C MET A 77 -4.88 18.59 6.67
N ASN A 78 -5.83 18.08 5.90
CA ASN A 78 -7.25 18.07 6.26
C ASN A 78 -7.47 16.96 7.27
N VAL A 79 -7.90 17.31 8.48
CA VAL A 79 -8.05 16.37 9.60
C VAL A 79 -9.50 15.95 9.72
N SER A 80 -9.75 14.64 9.71
CA SER A 80 -11.07 14.09 9.98
C SER A 80 -11.30 13.95 11.49
N SER A 81 -12.38 14.54 12.02
CA SER A 81 -12.64 14.63 13.47
C SER A 81 -13.44 13.46 14.02
N THR A 82 -14.33 12.87 13.21
CA THR A 82 -15.35 11.94 13.68
C THR A 82 -14.93 10.47 13.72
N ASN A 83 -13.76 10.11 13.13
CA ASN A 83 -13.30 8.72 12.97
C ASN A 83 -11.89 8.47 13.48
N ASN A 84 -11.50 9.10 14.59
CA ASN A 84 -10.14 9.05 15.13
C ASN A 84 -9.06 9.48 14.11
N SER A 85 -9.37 10.45 13.27
CA SER A 85 -8.49 11.01 12.24
C SER A 85 -8.04 10.01 11.15
N SER A 86 -8.70 8.86 11.03
CA SER A 86 -8.27 7.80 10.10
C SER A 86 -8.46 8.14 8.61
N SER A 87 -9.31 9.11 8.29
CA SER A 87 -9.49 9.63 6.92
C SER A 87 -8.71 10.92 6.64
N SER A 88 -7.85 11.36 7.56
CA SER A 88 -7.07 12.60 7.36
C SER A 88 -6.13 12.48 6.17
N SER A 89 -6.05 13.54 5.36
CA SER A 89 -5.29 13.54 4.12
C SER A 89 -4.58 14.87 3.85
N LEU A 90 -3.44 14.80 3.15
CA LEU A 90 -2.77 15.98 2.57
C LEU A 90 -3.52 16.53 1.33
N LEU A 91 -4.52 15.80 0.85
CA LEU A 91 -5.38 16.18 -0.26
C LEU A 91 -6.74 16.64 0.23
N ASP A 92 -7.41 17.49 -0.56
CA ASP A 92 -8.78 17.89 -0.26
C ASP A 92 -9.74 16.71 -0.45
N PRO A 93 -10.70 16.48 0.47
CA PRO A 93 -11.73 15.47 0.27
C PRO A 93 -12.63 15.86 -0.93
N ASP A 94 -12.99 14.86 -1.75
CA ASP A 94 -13.87 15.00 -2.91
C ASP A 94 -14.99 13.95 -2.84
N LEU A 95 -14.87 12.84 -3.54
CA LEU A 95 -15.85 11.76 -3.48
C LEU A 95 -15.96 11.16 -2.07
N HIS A 96 -14.91 11.30 -1.23
CA HIS A 96 -14.88 10.84 0.15
C HIS A 96 -16.11 11.29 0.95
N THR A 97 -16.48 12.57 0.87
CA THR A 97 -17.62 13.14 1.61
C THR A 97 -18.98 12.56 1.20
N LYS A 98 -19.08 12.05 -0.04
CA LYS A 98 -20.28 11.36 -0.53
C LYS A 98 -20.30 9.86 -0.12
N LEU A 99 -19.13 9.22 -0.06
CA LEU A 99 -19.01 7.82 0.30
C LEU A 99 -19.10 7.57 1.81
N PHE A 100 -18.72 8.58 2.60
CA PHE A 100 -18.63 8.55 4.05
C PHE A 100 -19.20 9.87 4.63
N PRO A 101 -20.50 10.12 4.49
CA PRO A 101 -21.12 11.39 4.90
C PRO A 101 -21.03 11.65 6.41
N GLU A 102 -20.74 10.62 7.20
CA GLU A 102 -20.51 10.69 8.65
C GLU A 102 -19.12 11.22 9.03
N VAL A 103 -18.20 11.31 8.06
CA VAL A 103 -16.83 11.78 8.30
C VAL A 103 -16.72 13.27 7.99
N GLU A 104 -16.39 14.06 9.00
CA GLU A 104 -16.23 15.51 8.90
C GLU A 104 -14.75 15.90 8.87
N PHE A 105 -14.41 16.89 8.02
CA PHE A 105 -13.08 17.48 7.89
C PHE A 105 -13.14 18.95 8.35
N ASP A 106 -13.24 19.15 9.63
CA ASP A 106 -13.48 20.45 10.27
C ASP A 106 -12.21 21.13 10.78
N LYS A 107 -11.09 20.43 10.79
CA LYS A 107 -9.79 20.94 11.26
C LYS A 107 -8.73 20.83 10.16
N LYS A 108 -7.82 21.80 10.15
CA LYS A 108 -6.60 21.80 9.34
C LYS A 108 -5.38 21.90 10.24
N GLU A 109 -4.36 21.06 9.98
CA GLU A 109 -3.13 21.04 10.75
C GLU A 109 -1.91 21.12 9.84
N LYS A 110 -0.91 21.96 10.20
CA LYS A 110 0.37 21.98 9.50
C LYS A 110 1.19 20.80 9.94
N VAL A 111 1.68 20.03 8.98
CA VAL A 111 2.51 18.86 9.21
C VAL A 111 3.81 18.95 8.39
N ILE A 112 4.88 18.38 8.95
CA ILE A 112 6.16 18.28 8.25
C ILE A 112 6.12 17.05 7.35
N VAL A 113 6.39 17.26 6.07
CA VAL A 113 6.53 16.19 5.07
C VAL A 113 8.01 15.92 4.84
N LYS A 114 8.41 14.67 4.86
CA LYS A 114 9.79 14.23 4.56
C LYS A 114 9.80 13.15 3.48
N LYS A 115 10.94 13.00 2.81
CA LYS A 115 11.17 11.87 1.91
C LYS A 115 11.60 10.65 2.73
N LEU A 116 11.06 9.49 2.39
CA LEU A 116 11.43 8.25 3.08
C LEU A 116 12.92 7.88 2.90
N ILE A 117 13.55 8.31 1.80
CA ILE A 117 15.00 8.13 1.59
C ILE A 117 15.87 8.78 2.68
N ASN A 118 15.34 9.73 3.43
CA ASN A 118 16.06 10.40 4.52
C ASN A 118 16.18 9.57 5.79
N PHE A 119 15.52 8.41 5.85
CA PHE A 119 15.50 7.54 7.02
C PHE A 119 16.28 6.25 6.74
N ASN A 120 16.95 5.75 7.80
CA ASN A 120 17.60 4.43 7.73
C ASN A 120 16.54 3.35 7.97
N ILE A 121 16.08 2.73 6.90
CA ILE A 121 15.00 1.72 6.89
C ILE A 121 15.46 0.44 6.17
N THR A 122 16.77 0.23 6.04
CA THR A 122 17.35 -0.90 5.28
C THR A 122 17.15 -2.25 5.96
N ASP A 123 16.71 -2.25 7.22
CA ASP A 123 16.30 -3.41 8.00
C ASP A 123 14.90 -3.93 7.64
N SER A 124 14.14 -3.15 6.83
CA SER A 124 12.73 -3.40 6.54
C SER A 124 12.50 -3.53 5.04
N ASN A 125 11.79 -4.59 4.63
CA ASN A 125 11.50 -4.87 3.23
C ASN A 125 10.00 -4.93 2.89
N PHE A 126 9.13 -4.62 3.86
CA PHE A 126 7.68 -4.52 3.67
C PHE A 126 7.23 -3.08 3.91
N LEU A 127 6.55 -2.48 2.94
CA LEU A 127 5.99 -1.14 3.02
C LEU A 127 4.45 -1.21 3.05
N LEU A 128 3.83 -0.62 4.08
CA LEU A 128 2.39 -0.43 4.17
C LEU A 128 2.07 1.04 3.96
N LEU A 129 1.17 1.32 3.02
CA LEU A 129 0.72 2.66 2.65
C LEU A 129 -0.78 2.79 2.88
N ASP A 130 -1.16 3.69 3.77
CA ASP A 130 -2.52 4.16 3.99
C ASP A 130 -2.45 5.68 4.23
N THR A 131 -2.39 6.43 3.14
CA THR A 131 -2.16 7.87 3.17
C THR A 131 -3.28 8.66 2.52
N GLN A 132 -4.41 7.99 2.33
CA GLN A 132 -5.66 8.58 1.89
C GLN A 132 -5.48 9.38 0.58
N GLY A 133 -4.93 8.69 -0.44
CA GLY A 133 -4.72 9.19 -1.80
C GLY A 133 -3.31 9.72 -2.10
N PHE A 134 -2.40 9.78 -1.12
CA PHE A 134 -1.04 10.32 -1.29
C PHE A 134 0.05 9.25 -1.51
N GLU A 135 -0.33 7.99 -1.71
CA GLU A 135 0.54 6.80 -1.76
C GLU A 135 1.64 6.91 -2.85
N LEU A 136 1.30 7.44 -4.02
CA LEU A 136 2.27 7.60 -5.12
C LEU A 136 3.38 8.59 -4.76
N GLU A 137 3.06 9.66 -4.04
CA GLU A 137 4.04 10.64 -3.61
C GLU A 137 4.98 10.07 -2.54
N VAL A 138 4.47 9.21 -1.65
CA VAL A 138 5.30 8.45 -0.70
C VAL A 138 6.26 7.52 -1.46
N LEU A 139 5.77 6.76 -2.44
CA LEU A 139 6.59 5.87 -3.27
C LEU A 139 7.70 6.61 -4.02
N LYS A 140 7.42 7.77 -4.59
CA LYS A 140 8.45 8.63 -5.20
C LYS A 140 9.49 9.10 -4.18
N GLY A 141 9.08 9.34 -2.94
CA GLY A 141 9.95 9.74 -1.83
C GLY A 141 10.93 8.67 -1.35
N LEU A 142 10.71 7.39 -1.68
CA LEU A 142 11.68 6.30 -1.46
C LEU A 142 12.97 6.50 -2.26
N GLY A 143 12.87 7.09 -3.45
CA GLY A 143 14.01 7.18 -4.36
C GLY A 143 14.67 5.82 -4.57
N ILE A 144 16.00 5.77 -4.50
CA ILE A 144 16.75 4.52 -4.72
C ILE A 144 16.48 3.45 -3.64
N ASN A 145 15.95 3.82 -2.47
CA ASN A 145 15.66 2.87 -1.39
C ASN A 145 14.50 1.92 -1.73
N ILE A 146 13.72 2.21 -2.77
CA ILE A 146 12.69 1.29 -3.26
C ILE A 146 13.27 -0.10 -3.58
N LYS A 147 14.55 -0.20 -3.92
CA LYS A 147 15.26 -1.46 -4.19
C LYS A 147 15.31 -2.43 -3.00
N TYR A 148 15.19 -1.93 -1.77
CA TYR A 148 15.18 -2.75 -0.53
C TYR A 148 13.78 -3.29 -0.21
N ILE A 149 12.73 -2.76 -0.83
CA ILE A 149 11.36 -3.19 -0.61
C ILE A 149 11.04 -4.40 -1.49
N ASP A 150 10.56 -5.48 -0.88
CA ASP A 150 10.11 -6.69 -1.57
C ASP A 150 8.59 -6.77 -1.66
N PHE A 151 7.89 -6.16 -0.70
CA PHE A 151 6.44 -6.24 -0.56
C PHE A 151 5.85 -4.86 -0.29
N ILE A 152 4.73 -4.56 -0.93
CA ILE A 152 3.96 -3.34 -0.66
C ILE A 152 2.51 -3.74 -0.43
N PHE A 153 1.94 -3.29 0.67
CA PHE A 153 0.51 -3.28 0.93
C PHE A 153 0.05 -1.83 0.81
N SER A 154 -0.96 -1.56 0.00
CA SER A 154 -1.42 -0.19 -0.21
C SER A 154 -2.93 -0.14 -0.28
N GLU A 155 -3.53 0.88 0.34
CA GLU A 155 -4.85 1.32 -0.08
C GLU A 155 -4.80 1.70 -1.56
N ILE A 156 -5.88 1.42 -2.29
CA ILE A 156 -6.02 1.71 -3.72
C ILE A 156 -7.43 2.22 -4.03
N ALA A 157 -7.52 3.09 -5.03
CA ALA A 157 -8.80 3.63 -5.50
C ALA A 157 -8.96 3.51 -7.01
N ARG A 158 -10.21 3.29 -7.48
CA ARG A 158 -10.59 3.30 -8.90
C ARG A 158 -11.03 4.69 -9.36
N GLU A 159 -11.43 5.54 -8.43
CA GLU A 159 -11.91 6.88 -8.64
C GLU A 159 -11.17 7.84 -7.68
N HIS A 160 -11.14 9.12 -7.97
CA HIS A 160 -10.54 10.12 -7.08
C HIS A 160 -11.43 10.31 -5.84
N VAL A 161 -11.10 9.62 -4.77
CA VAL A 161 -11.78 9.75 -3.47
C VAL A 161 -11.39 11.07 -2.80
N PHE A 162 -10.14 11.45 -2.95
CA PHE A 162 -9.60 12.77 -2.64
C PHE A 162 -9.22 13.46 -3.95
N LYS A 163 -9.26 14.78 -3.98
CA LYS A 163 -8.91 15.60 -5.15
C LYS A 163 -7.48 15.28 -5.59
N ASP A 164 -7.33 14.90 -6.85
CA ASP A 164 -6.06 14.48 -7.45
C ASP A 164 -5.39 13.26 -6.74
N GLY A 165 -6.13 12.55 -5.89
CA GLY A 165 -5.67 11.32 -5.23
C GLY A 165 -5.27 10.25 -6.24
N VAL A 166 -4.29 9.44 -5.88
CA VAL A 166 -3.74 8.45 -6.82
C VAL A 166 -4.76 7.36 -7.17
N LEU A 167 -4.83 7.02 -8.46
CA LEU A 167 -5.62 5.89 -8.94
C LEU A 167 -4.77 4.61 -8.98
N VAL A 168 -5.43 3.47 -8.79
CA VAL A 168 -4.78 2.15 -8.86
C VAL A 168 -4.01 1.91 -10.16
N SER A 169 -4.48 2.46 -11.28
CA SER A 169 -3.78 2.37 -12.57
C SER A 169 -2.44 3.11 -12.57
N GLN A 170 -2.35 4.24 -11.86
CA GLN A 170 -1.12 5.02 -11.72
C GLN A 170 -0.13 4.31 -10.79
N LEU A 171 -0.61 3.73 -9.68
CA LEU A 171 0.22 2.89 -8.79
C LEU A 171 0.74 1.67 -9.54
N ASP A 172 -0.11 0.95 -10.28
CA ASP A 172 0.28 -0.20 -11.08
C ASP A 172 1.38 0.15 -12.09
N GLN A 173 1.24 1.28 -12.78
CA GLN A 173 2.22 1.73 -13.77
C GLN A 173 3.57 2.07 -13.13
N PHE A 174 3.55 2.83 -12.02
CA PHE A 174 4.76 3.20 -11.28
C PHE A 174 5.47 1.94 -10.75
N LEU A 175 4.74 1.11 -10.01
CA LEU A 175 5.29 -0.08 -9.38
C LEU A 175 5.77 -1.14 -10.38
N LYS A 176 5.11 -1.26 -11.53
CA LYS A 176 5.59 -2.11 -12.63
C LYS A 176 6.96 -1.66 -13.14
N ASN A 177 7.19 -0.35 -13.29
CA ASN A 177 8.49 0.18 -13.72
C ASN A 177 9.59 -0.10 -12.68
N GLU A 178 9.21 -0.17 -11.39
CA GLU A 178 10.10 -0.51 -10.26
C GLU A 178 10.24 -2.03 -10.04
N GLY A 179 9.65 -2.86 -10.91
CA GLY A 179 9.79 -4.32 -10.88
C GLY A 179 8.81 -5.04 -9.95
N PHE A 180 7.70 -4.40 -9.57
CA PHE A 180 6.63 -5.03 -8.81
C PHE A 180 5.47 -5.50 -9.70
N VAL A 181 4.73 -6.47 -9.19
CA VAL A 181 3.44 -6.89 -9.75
C VAL A 181 2.37 -6.85 -8.68
N ARG A 182 1.17 -6.45 -9.03
CA ARG A 182 0.03 -6.57 -8.14
C ARG A 182 -0.37 -8.03 -8.02
N TYR A 183 -0.12 -8.58 -6.83
CA TYR A 183 -0.29 -10.01 -6.51
C TYR A 183 -1.72 -10.34 -6.06
N LYS A 184 -2.33 -9.46 -5.28
CA LYS A 184 -3.67 -9.65 -4.72
C LYS A 184 -4.38 -8.32 -4.55
N THR A 185 -5.70 -8.34 -4.71
CA THR A 185 -6.57 -7.17 -4.49
C THR A 185 -7.80 -7.58 -3.70
N SER A 186 -8.26 -6.71 -2.81
CA SER A 186 -9.54 -6.81 -2.11
C SER A 186 -10.25 -5.48 -2.25
N TRP A 187 -11.38 -5.46 -2.95
CA TRP A 187 -12.20 -4.26 -3.08
C TRP A 187 -13.26 -4.21 -1.98
N ALA A 188 -13.48 -3.04 -1.41
CA ALA A 188 -14.61 -2.82 -0.52
C ALA A 188 -15.94 -2.97 -1.30
N SER A 189 -16.94 -3.53 -0.64
CA SER A 189 -18.26 -3.72 -1.27
C SER A 189 -18.88 -2.36 -1.57
N ASN A 190 -19.30 -2.17 -2.84
CA ASN A 190 -19.98 -0.96 -3.31
C ASN A 190 -19.20 0.36 -3.14
N LYS A 191 -17.86 0.28 -2.98
CA LYS A 191 -16.98 1.46 -2.90
C LYS A 191 -15.85 1.35 -3.93
N PRO A 192 -15.33 2.49 -4.41
CA PRO A 192 -14.23 2.49 -5.37
C PRO A 192 -12.86 2.22 -4.72
N THR A 193 -12.80 2.06 -3.38
CA THR A 193 -11.58 1.81 -2.60
C THR A 193 -11.38 0.34 -2.29
N GLY A 194 -10.18 -0.03 -1.94
CA GLY A 194 -9.80 -1.37 -1.53
C GLY A 194 -8.31 -1.45 -1.20
N ASP A 195 -7.81 -2.67 -1.02
CA ASP A 195 -6.41 -2.91 -0.71
C ASP A 195 -5.74 -3.74 -1.79
N ALA A 196 -4.47 -3.51 -2.03
CA ALA A 196 -3.65 -4.31 -2.91
C ALA A 196 -2.33 -4.73 -2.26
N ILE A 197 -1.89 -5.93 -2.59
CA ILE A 197 -0.54 -6.41 -2.30
C ILE A 197 0.25 -6.43 -3.60
N TYR A 198 1.39 -5.76 -3.60
CA TYR A 198 2.38 -5.83 -4.66
C TYR A 198 3.59 -6.61 -4.17
N VAL A 199 4.18 -7.39 -5.06
CA VAL A 199 5.36 -8.22 -4.77
C VAL A 199 6.44 -7.92 -5.79
N ARG A 200 7.66 -7.70 -5.32
CA ARG A 200 8.81 -7.55 -6.21
C ARG A 200 9.06 -8.87 -6.95
N THR A 201 9.20 -8.81 -8.23
CA THR A 201 9.54 -9.98 -9.04
C THR A 201 11.01 -9.95 -9.44
N LYS A 202 11.71 -11.03 -9.12
CA LYS A 202 13.07 -11.26 -9.63
C LYS A 202 13.04 -11.73 -11.09
N ASN A 203 11.89 -12.23 -11.53
CA ASN A 203 11.71 -12.75 -12.88
C ASN A 203 11.07 -11.67 -13.76
N LYS A 204 11.90 -11.01 -14.57
CA LYS A 204 11.47 -10.02 -15.57
C LYS A 204 10.67 -10.64 -16.74
N ASN A 205 10.20 -11.89 -16.62
CA ASN A 205 9.38 -12.51 -17.63
C ASN A 205 8.00 -11.80 -17.67
N LEU A 206 7.81 -10.99 -18.69
CA LEU A 206 6.61 -10.17 -18.89
C LEU A 206 5.32 -11.00 -18.86
N PHE A 207 5.34 -12.23 -19.38
CA PHE A 207 4.16 -13.13 -19.37
C PHE A 207 3.79 -13.58 -17.96
N TYR A 208 4.77 -13.87 -17.11
CA TYR A 208 4.51 -14.24 -15.73
C TYR A 208 3.94 -13.05 -14.94
N MET A 209 4.50 -11.85 -15.15
CA MET A 209 4.01 -10.62 -14.53
C MET A 209 2.57 -10.31 -14.97
N LEU A 210 2.28 -10.39 -16.27
CA LEU A 210 0.94 -10.19 -16.81
C LEU A 210 -0.06 -11.22 -16.29
N PHE A 211 0.36 -12.49 -16.16
CA PHE A 211 -0.50 -13.56 -15.64
C PHE A 211 -0.88 -13.30 -14.16
N ILE A 212 0.08 -12.94 -13.32
CA ILE A 212 -0.19 -12.62 -11.90
C ILE A 212 -1.06 -11.37 -11.80
N SER A 213 -0.76 -10.31 -12.54
CA SER A 213 -1.55 -9.07 -12.55
C SER A 213 -2.97 -9.32 -13.06
N ALA A 214 -3.15 -10.09 -14.11
CA ALA A 214 -4.47 -10.47 -14.62
C ALA A 214 -5.26 -11.25 -13.55
N LYS A 215 -4.64 -12.21 -12.87
CA LYS A 215 -5.27 -12.95 -11.78
C LYS A 215 -5.69 -12.04 -10.63
N ALA A 216 -4.89 -11.05 -10.27
CA ALA A 216 -5.22 -10.07 -9.22
C ALA A 216 -6.41 -9.17 -9.60
N ASN A 217 -6.53 -8.82 -10.90
CA ASN A 217 -7.60 -7.97 -11.42
C ASN A 217 -8.95 -8.68 -11.59
N PHE A 218 -8.95 -10.01 -11.82
CA PHE A 218 -10.14 -10.78 -12.19
C PHE A 218 -10.76 -11.58 -11.04
N THR A 219 -10.42 -11.30 -9.78
CA THR A 219 -10.89 -12.09 -8.63
C THR A 219 -12.42 -12.10 -8.43
N ASN A 220 -13.19 -11.23 -9.09
CA ASN A 220 -14.65 -11.13 -8.93
C ASN A 220 -15.48 -11.33 -10.19
N THR A 221 -14.95 -11.90 -11.28
CA THR A 221 -15.73 -12.12 -12.52
C THR A 221 -15.78 -13.58 -12.93
N LYS A 222 -16.82 -13.96 -13.72
CA LYS A 222 -16.97 -15.32 -14.33
C LYS A 222 -15.72 -15.80 -15.09
N ILE A 223 -14.84 -14.88 -15.49
CA ILE A 223 -13.55 -15.16 -16.13
C ILE A 223 -12.56 -15.85 -15.17
N PHE A 224 -12.68 -15.63 -13.84
CA PHE A 224 -11.90 -16.35 -12.83
C PHE A 224 -12.09 -17.86 -12.90
N TYR A 225 -13.31 -18.34 -13.19
CA TYR A 225 -13.59 -19.76 -13.39
C TYR A 225 -12.95 -20.31 -14.67
N PHE A 226 -12.88 -19.52 -15.73
CA PHE A 226 -12.22 -19.91 -16.98
C PHE A 226 -10.70 -20.13 -16.78
N PHE A 227 -10.03 -19.25 -16.01
CA PHE A 227 -8.60 -19.41 -15.71
C PHE A 227 -8.29 -20.52 -14.69
N ASN A 228 -9.19 -20.82 -13.75
CA ASN A 228 -9.03 -21.95 -12.84
C ASN A 228 -9.16 -23.33 -13.56
N PHE A 229 -9.82 -23.38 -14.69
CA PHE A 229 -9.88 -24.58 -15.52
C PHE A 229 -8.50 -25.00 -16.07
N PHE A 230 -7.58 -24.04 -16.22
CA PHE A 230 -6.19 -24.27 -16.64
C PHE A 230 -5.24 -24.45 -15.45
N LYS A 231 -5.50 -25.41 -14.61
CA LYS A 231 -4.64 -25.75 -13.42
C LYS A 231 -3.20 -26.21 -13.76
N LYS A 232 -2.78 -26.19 -15.04
CA LYS A 232 -1.41 -26.58 -15.44
C LYS A 232 -0.75 -25.49 -16.27
N PRO A 233 0.09 -24.60 -15.67
CA PRO A 233 0.75 -23.50 -16.38
C PRO A 233 1.60 -23.96 -17.58
N LYS A 234 2.19 -25.15 -17.54
CA LYS A 234 2.96 -25.73 -18.66
C LYS A 234 2.12 -25.95 -19.93
N LYS A 235 0.82 -26.26 -19.81
CA LYS A 235 -0.07 -26.47 -20.96
C LYS A 235 -0.45 -25.15 -21.66
N ILE A 236 -0.59 -24.07 -20.90
CA ILE A 236 -0.89 -22.72 -21.42
C ILE A 236 0.31 -22.18 -22.20
N ILE A 237 1.52 -22.32 -21.65
CA ILE A 237 2.76 -21.91 -22.34
C ILE A 237 2.94 -22.67 -23.66
N TYR A 238 2.59 -23.95 -23.69
CA TYR A 238 2.63 -24.77 -24.91
C TYR A 238 1.63 -24.28 -25.97
N LEU A 239 0.37 -24.00 -25.57
CA LEU A 239 -0.67 -23.52 -26.48
C LEU A 239 -0.38 -22.11 -27.04
N ILE A 240 0.17 -21.21 -26.21
CA ILE A 240 0.59 -19.87 -26.65
C ILE A 240 1.76 -19.99 -27.62
N LYS A 241 2.79 -20.80 -27.32
CA LYS A 241 3.91 -21.03 -28.24
C LYS A 241 3.47 -21.65 -29.57
N LYS A 242 2.48 -22.53 -29.55
CA LYS A 242 1.94 -23.16 -30.77
C LYS A 242 1.16 -22.16 -31.63
N ASN A 243 0.42 -21.23 -31.01
CA ASN A 243 -0.37 -20.25 -31.75
C ASN A 243 0.48 -19.08 -32.27
N VAL A 244 1.51 -18.65 -31.53
CA VAL A 244 2.46 -17.61 -32.00
C VAL A 244 3.27 -18.09 -33.21
N LYS A 245 3.63 -19.38 -33.29
CA LYS A 245 4.25 -19.95 -34.51
C LYS A 245 3.35 -19.97 -35.75
N LYS A 246 2.07 -19.71 -35.61
CA LYS A 246 1.10 -19.70 -36.72
C LYS A 246 0.94 -18.31 -37.36
N TYR A 247 1.50 -17.27 -36.73
CA TYR A 247 1.42 -15.85 -37.14
C TYR A 247 2.81 -15.19 -37.31
N LEU A 248 3.90 -15.97 -37.25
CA LEU A 248 5.25 -15.69 -37.75
C LEU A 248 5.55 -16.60 -38.92
#